data_8b185bf0ba234eba43262bd9b9041be7
#
_entry.id   8b185bf0ba234eba43262bd9b9041be7
#
_cell.length_a   1.000
_cell.length_b   1.000
_cell.length_c   1.000
_cell.angle_alpha   90.00
_cell.angle_beta   90.00
_cell.angle_gamma   90.00
#
_symmetry.space_group_name_H-M   'P 1'
#
loop_
_entity.id
_entity.type
_entity.pdbx_description
1 polymer ?
#
loop_
_entity_poly.entity_id
_entity_poly.type
_entity_poly.pdbx_seq_one_letter_code
_entity_poly.pdbx_strand_id
1 'polypeptide(L)'
;MQTMLRIDRHIEILLLENDCIIVPGLGGFVAYYSEASYDETENLYLPPCRIVGFNPVLKMNDSLLAQSYIETYDLSYPEAVREIELEVNHILDN
;
A
#
# COMPACT_ATOMS: atom_id res chain seq x y z
N MET A 1 -14.92 -13.59 -16.25
CA MET A 1 -13.87 -12.70 -16.66
C MET A 1 -12.90 -12.44 -15.54
N GLN A 2 -11.66 -12.44 -15.86
CA GLN A 2 -10.62 -12.20 -14.88
C GLN A 2 -10.34 -10.71 -14.77
N THR A 3 -10.25 -10.25 -13.56
CA THR A 3 -9.83 -8.90 -13.30
C THR A 3 -8.45 -8.91 -12.68
N MET A 4 -7.70 -7.88 -12.95
CA MET A 4 -6.41 -7.69 -12.29
C MET A 4 -6.65 -7.46 -10.81
N LEU A 5 -5.66 -7.81 -10.02
CA LEU A 5 -5.71 -7.45 -8.61
C LEU A 5 -5.80 -5.95 -8.50
N ARG A 6 -6.63 -5.50 -7.58
CA ARG A 6 -6.78 -4.07 -7.37
C ARG A 6 -5.54 -3.53 -6.69
N ILE A 7 -5.30 -2.25 -6.91
CA ILE A 7 -4.12 -1.61 -6.38
C ILE A 7 -4.06 -1.72 -4.85
N ASP A 8 -5.19 -1.69 -4.18
CA ASP A 8 -5.22 -1.83 -2.73
C ASP A 8 -4.73 -3.20 -2.28
N ARG A 9 -5.01 -4.25 -3.05
CA ARG A 9 -4.50 -5.60 -2.71
C ARG A 9 -2.99 -5.65 -2.84
N HIS A 10 -2.45 -5.04 -3.88
CA HIS A 10 -1.00 -4.99 -4.03
C HIS A 10 -0.35 -4.25 -2.87
N ILE A 11 -0.96 -3.15 -2.44
CA ILE A 11 -0.44 -2.38 -1.32
C ILE A 11 -0.47 -3.20 -0.05
N GLU A 12 -1.57 -3.92 0.21
CA GLU A 12 -1.67 -4.77 1.39
C GLU A 12 -0.57 -5.83 1.42
N ILE A 13 -0.38 -6.50 0.29
CA ILE A 13 0.62 -7.56 0.21
C ILE A 13 2.02 -7.00 0.43
N LEU A 14 2.33 -5.89 -0.22
CA LEU A 14 3.66 -5.28 -0.11
C LEU A 14 3.94 -4.76 1.28
N LEU A 15 2.92 -4.31 2.00
CA LEU A 15 3.10 -3.81 3.36
C LEU A 15 3.36 -4.94 4.36
N LEU A 16 3.22 -6.20 3.95
CA LEU A 16 3.61 -7.30 4.81
C LEU A 16 5.12 -7.38 4.97
N GLU A 17 5.86 -6.93 3.97
CA GLU A 17 7.32 -7.01 3.99
C GLU A 17 8.00 -5.65 3.98
N ASN A 18 7.24 -4.59 3.78
CA ASN A 18 7.79 -3.24 3.69
C ASN A 18 7.02 -2.32 4.60
N ASP A 19 7.70 -1.34 5.17
CA ASP A 19 7.05 -0.40 6.07
C ASP A 19 6.42 0.77 5.34
N CYS A 20 6.76 0.95 4.08
CA CYS A 20 6.26 2.08 3.31
C CYS A 20 6.16 1.71 1.84
N ILE A 21 5.05 2.06 1.22
CA ILE A 21 4.83 1.84 -0.21
C ILE A 21 4.38 3.15 -0.83
N ILE A 22 5.12 3.60 -1.83
CA ILE A 22 4.78 4.83 -2.53
C ILE A 22 3.94 4.51 -3.75
N VAL A 23 2.80 5.17 -3.86
CA VAL A 23 1.93 5.06 -5.03
C VAL A 23 2.13 6.31 -5.87
N PRO A 24 2.71 6.17 -7.07
CA PRO A 24 2.97 7.33 -7.90
C PRO A 24 1.71 8.14 -8.17
N GLY A 25 1.79 9.43 -7.96
CA GLY A 25 0.67 10.32 -8.19
C GLY A 25 -0.32 10.40 -7.04
N LEU A 26 -0.14 9.62 -5.99
CA LEU A 26 -1.08 9.60 -4.89
C LEU A 26 -0.42 9.94 -3.56
N GLY A 27 0.58 9.20 -3.17
CA GLY A 27 1.26 9.41 -1.89
C GLY A 27 1.83 8.09 -1.37
N GLY A 28 2.10 8.04 -0.07
CA GLY A 28 2.70 6.87 0.53
C GLY A 28 1.82 6.24 1.58
N PHE A 29 1.79 4.93 1.61
CA PHE A 29 1.16 4.16 2.68
C PHE A 29 2.25 3.70 3.63
N VAL A 30 2.09 3.96 4.90
CA VAL A 30 3.09 3.66 5.92
C VAL A 30 2.47 2.76 6.98
N ALA A 31 3.19 1.69 7.29
CA ALA A 31 2.74 0.75 8.31
C ALA A 31 3.46 1.05 9.62
N TYR A 32 2.70 1.16 10.69
CA TYR A 32 3.22 1.38 12.03
C TYR A 32 2.94 0.16 12.87
N TYR A 33 3.86 -0.13 13.76
CA TYR A 33 3.70 -1.21 14.69
C TYR A 33 3.34 -0.65 16.04
N SER A 34 2.22 -1.09 16.59
CA SER A 34 1.81 -0.70 17.92
C SER A 34 2.04 -1.87 18.85
N GLU A 35 2.84 -1.66 19.89
CA GLU A 35 3.14 -2.72 20.83
C GLU A 35 1.94 -3.01 21.72
N ALA A 36 1.94 -4.20 22.30
CA ALA A 36 0.92 -4.58 23.26
C ALA A 36 0.92 -3.59 24.41
N SER A 37 -0.24 -3.23 24.89
CA SER A 37 -0.37 -2.30 26.00
C SER A 37 -1.51 -2.74 26.90
N TYR A 38 -1.54 -2.14 28.09
CA TYR A 38 -2.55 -2.45 29.08
C TYR A 38 -3.32 -1.18 29.40
N ASP A 39 -4.63 -1.24 29.22
CA ASP A 39 -5.51 -0.12 29.53
C ASP A 39 -6.03 -0.31 30.96
N GLU A 40 -5.51 0.48 31.89
CA GLU A 40 -5.90 0.34 33.29
C GLU A 40 -7.35 0.77 33.52
N THR A 41 -7.84 1.70 32.73
CA THR A 41 -9.21 2.17 32.89
C THR A 41 -10.22 1.08 32.57
N GLU A 42 -9.97 0.35 31.50
CA GLU A 42 -10.87 -0.72 31.06
C GLU A 42 -10.42 -2.08 31.57
N ASN A 43 -9.26 -2.13 32.22
CA ASN A 43 -8.67 -3.39 32.70
C ASN A 43 -8.53 -4.38 31.56
N LEU A 44 -7.98 -3.90 30.44
CA LEU A 44 -7.99 -4.63 29.19
C LEU A 44 -6.60 -4.63 28.57
N TYR A 45 -6.17 -5.81 28.12
CA TYR A 45 -4.94 -5.93 27.35
C TYR A 45 -5.25 -5.67 25.89
N LEU A 46 -4.45 -4.79 25.29
CA LEU A 46 -4.52 -4.52 23.85
C LEU A 46 -3.36 -5.23 23.19
N PRO A 47 -3.62 -6.15 22.27
CA PRO A 47 -2.53 -6.88 21.61
C PRO A 47 -1.75 -5.95 20.67
N PRO A 48 -0.52 -6.36 20.30
CA PRO A 48 0.20 -5.60 19.30
C PRO A 48 -0.57 -5.65 17.98
N CYS A 49 -0.53 -4.54 17.26
CA CYS A 49 -1.26 -4.48 16.02
C CYS A 49 -0.48 -3.64 15.00
N ARG A 50 -0.87 -3.79 13.76
CA ARG A 50 -0.27 -3.05 12.68
C ARG A 50 -1.28 -2.03 12.17
N ILE A 51 -0.86 -0.78 12.13
CA ILE A 51 -1.71 0.32 11.70
C ILE A 51 -1.16 0.87 10.41
N VAL A 52 -2.04 1.07 9.42
CA VAL A 52 -1.63 1.62 8.14
C VAL A 52 -2.17 3.03 8.02
N GLY A 53 -1.26 3.97 7.78
CA GLY A 53 -1.61 5.36 7.56
C GLY A 53 -1.27 5.79 6.15
N PHE A 54 -1.84 6.89 5.72
CA PHE A 54 -1.57 7.44 4.40
C PHE A 54 -0.98 8.83 4.53
N ASN A 55 0.09 9.08 3.78
CA ASN A 55 0.77 10.38 3.79
C ASN A 55 0.88 10.88 2.35
N PRO A 56 0.11 11.90 1.97
CA PRO A 56 0.12 12.40 0.59
C PRO A 56 1.39 13.16 0.23
N VAL A 57 2.21 13.49 1.22
CA VAL A 57 3.46 14.22 0.97
C VAL A 57 4.56 13.30 0.48
N LEU A 58 4.48 12.02 0.80
CA LEU A 58 5.50 11.06 0.39
C LEU A 58 5.37 10.77 -1.09
N LYS A 59 6.37 11.21 -1.86
CA LYS A 59 6.31 11.09 -3.32
C LYS A 59 7.56 10.49 -3.94
N MET A 60 8.49 10.06 -3.12
CA MET A 60 9.70 9.44 -3.63
C MET A 60 9.37 8.05 -4.17
N ASN A 61 9.65 7.83 -5.44
CA ASN A 61 9.33 6.56 -6.08
C ASN A 61 10.26 5.46 -5.58
N ASP A 62 9.68 4.42 -5.00
CA ASP A 62 10.44 3.27 -4.52
C ASP A 62 10.34 2.08 -5.47
N SER A 63 9.55 2.18 -6.52
CA SER A 63 9.36 1.17 -7.56
C SER A 63 8.80 -0.16 -7.05
N LEU A 64 8.42 -0.25 -5.80
CA LEU A 64 7.94 -1.52 -5.24
C LEU A 64 6.61 -1.92 -5.85
N LEU A 65 5.71 -0.96 -6.00
CA LEU A 65 4.40 -1.25 -6.58
C LEU A 65 4.53 -1.64 -8.05
N ALA A 66 5.39 -0.95 -8.78
CA ALA A 66 5.60 -1.28 -10.20
C ALA A 66 6.18 -2.68 -10.34
N GLN A 67 7.12 -3.06 -9.50
CA GLN A 67 7.68 -4.40 -9.56
C GLN A 67 6.64 -5.47 -9.26
N SER A 68 5.74 -5.20 -8.32
CA SER A 68 4.66 -6.12 -8.02
C SER A 68 3.77 -6.34 -9.23
N TYR A 69 3.47 -5.28 -9.96
CA TYR A 69 2.66 -5.38 -11.17
C TYR A 69 3.39 -6.15 -12.26
N ILE A 70 4.70 -5.89 -12.40
CA ILE A 70 5.49 -6.60 -13.39
C ILE A 70 5.44 -8.11 -13.15
N GLU A 71 5.62 -8.52 -11.91
CA GLU A 71 5.67 -9.94 -11.57
C GLU A 71 4.31 -10.61 -11.64
N THR A 72 3.27 -9.89 -11.27
CA THR A 72 1.93 -10.48 -11.23
C THR A 72 1.34 -10.62 -12.62
N TYR A 73 1.55 -9.65 -13.50
CA TYR A 73 0.88 -9.59 -14.79
C TYR A 73 1.82 -9.74 -15.97
N ASP A 74 3.07 -10.04 -15.70
CA ASP A 74 4.08 -10.24 -16.75
C ASP A 74 4.17 -9.02 -17.66
N LEU A 75 4.33 -7.85 -17.07
CA LEU A 75 4.41 -6.59 -17.79
C LEU A 75 5.83 -6.07 -17.85
N SER A 76 6.08 -5.17 -18.78
CA SER A 76 7.31 -4.38 -18.76
C SER A 76 7.16 -3.27 -17.72
N TYR A 77 8.28 -2.62 -17.37
CA TYR A 77 8.23 -1.53 -16.41
C TYR A 77 7.32 -0.39 -16.89
N PRO A 78 7.44 0.09 -18.13
CA PRO A 78 6.53 1.16 -18.58
C PRO A 78 5.07 0.73 -18.56
N GLU A 79 4.79 -0.53 -18.88
CA GLU A 79 3.42 -1.02 -18.84
C GLU A 79 2.88 -1.04 -17.41
N ALA A 80 3.72 -1.46 -16.46
CA ALA A 80 3.31 -1.50 -15.07
C ALA A 80 3.01 -0.09 -14.55
N VAL A 81 3.87 0.86 -14.85
CA VAL A 81 3.67 2.24 -14.42
C VAL A 81 2.38 2.79 -15.02
N ARG A 82 2.12 2.47 -16.28
CA ARG A 82 0.91 2.94 -16.94
C ARG A 82 -0.35 2.38 -16.29
N GLU A 83 -0.33 1.09 -15.93
CA GLU A 83 -1.47 0.49 -15.27
C GLU A 83 -1.74 1.12 -13.92
N ILE A 84 -0.67 1.38 -13.17
CA ILE A 84 -0.81 2.04 -11.87
C ILE A 84 -1.40 3.43 -12.04
N GLU A 85 -0.89 4.19 -13.01
CA GLU A 85 -1.40 5.53 -13.26
C GLU A 85 -2.88 5.54 -13.62
N LEU A 86 -3.30 4.58 -14.41
CA LEU A 86 -4.71 4.48 -14.79
C LEU A 86 -5.59 4.21 -13.58
N GLU A 87 -5.14 3.32 -12.69
CA GLU A 87 -5.92 3.03 -11.51
C GLU A 87 -5.95 4.21 -10.54
N VAL A 88 -4.81 4.91 -10.39
CA VAL A 88 -4.76 6.09 -9.53
C VAL A 88 -5.69 7.16 -10.05
N ASN A 89 -5.69 7.40 -11.35
CA ASN A 89 -6.57 8.39 -11.96
C ASN A 89 -8.03 8.02 -11.74
N HIS A 90 -8.34 6.74 -11.82
CA HIS A 90 -9.70 6.28 -11.57
C HIS A 90 -10.13 6.54 -10.13
N ILE A 91 -9.22 6.32 -9.18
CA ILE A 91 -9.48 6.60 -7.77
C ILE A 91 -9.72 8.08 -7.55
N LEU A 92 -8.87 8.93 -8.15
CA LEU A 92 -8.96 10.36 -7.95
C LEU A 92 -10.19 10.97 -8.61
N ASP A 93 -10.70 10.34 -9.65
CA ASP A 93 -11.89 10.83 -10.35
C ASP A 93 -13.17 10.51 -9.60
N ASN A 94 -13.12 9.63 -8.66
CA ASN A 94 -14.26 9.30 -7.82
C ASN A 94 -14.28 10.18 -6.59
#